data_59e8b6edb7a6e7a773b07737121ba238
#
_entry.id   59e8b6edb7a6e7a773b07737121ba238
#
_cell.length_a   1.000
_cell.length_b   1.000
_cell.length_c   1.000
_cell.angle_alpha   90.00
_cell.angle_beta   90.00
_cell.angle_gamma   90.00
#
_symmetry.space_group_name_H-M   'P 1'
#
loop_
_entity.id
_entity.type
_entity.pdbx_description
1 polymer ?
#
loop_
_entity_poly.entity_id
_entity_poly.type
_entity_poly.pdbx_seq_one_letter_code
_entity_poly.pdbx_strand_id
1 'polypeptide(L)'
;MTCGLAELNKHTDIERIKKNLSKISSTEVSLNIIEIKKPELNAYLVAENIAQQLVKRIGFRKTMKRATQSALRLGAKGIRVCLSGRLAGNEIARTEWSREGSVPLHTFRANVDYAEKSALTTYWLIGVKIWIYKGYILLKGNNKDNKEIKNATTNKNKI
;
A
#
# COMPACT_ATOMS: atom_id res chain seq x y z
N MET A 1 -10.40 7.01 -18.68
CA MET A 1 -9.08 6.72 -19.22
C MET A 1 -8.32 6.05 -18.09
N THR A 2 -8.23 4.75 -18.11
CA THR A 2 -7.33 3.97 -17.31
C THR A 2 -5.94 4.48 -17.66
N CYS A 3 -5.20 5.02 -16.70
CA CYS A 3 -3.78 5.15 -16.84
C CYS A 3 -3.23 3.72 -16.90
N GLY A 4 -3.39 3.12 -18.09
CA GLY A 4 -2.63 1.95 -18.43
C GLY A 4 -1.19 2.39 -18.30
N LEU A 5 -0.46 1.72 -17.46
CA LEU A 5 0.94 1.45 -17.67
C LEU A 5 0.99 0.58 -18.94
N ALA A 6 0.54 1.18 -20.06
CA ALA A 6 0.88 0.71 -21.36
C ALA A 6 2.40 0.63 -21.36
N GLU A 7 2.88 -0.55 -21.63
CA GLU A 7 4.24 -0.90 -21.96
C GLU A 7 5.05 0.36 -22.32
N LEU A 8 5.61 0.97 -21.24
CA LEU A 8 6.67 1.92 -21.39
C LEU A 8 7.67 1.20 -22.28
N ASN A 9 7.91 1.72 -23.46
CA ASN A 9 9.09 1.38 -24.23
C ASN A 9 10.26 1.72 -23.32
N LYS A 10 10.66 0.73 -22.52
CA LYS A 10 11.37 0.86 -21.24
C LYS A 10 12.67 1.64 -21.33
N HIS A 11 13.18 1.81 -22.52
CA HIS A 11 14.43 2.57 -22.76
C HIS A 11 14.21 4.05 -23.06
N THR A 12 13.32 4.37 -23.99
CA THR A 12 13.14 5.75 -24.48
C THR A 12 12.48 6.67 -23.45
N ASP A 13 11.56 6.14 -22.65
CA ASP A 13 10.87 6.94 -21.62
C ASP A 13 11.75 7.17 -20.39
N ILE A 14 12.59 6.20 -20.02
CA ILE A 14 13.58 6.35 -18.93
C ILE A 14 14.61 7.43 -19.29
N GLU A 15 15.14 7.40 -20.50
CA GLU A 15 16.09 8.43 -20.97
C GLU A 15 15.45 9.83 -21.04
N ARG A 16 14.20 9.90 -21.46
CA ARG A 16 13.44 11.15 -21.50
C ARG A 16 13.22 11.73 -20.10
N ILE A 17 12.87 10.89 -19.10
CA ILE A 17 12.73 11.30 -17.72
C ILE A 17 14.07 11.73 -17.15
N LYS A 18 15.15 10.96 -17.38
CA LYS A 18 16.51 11.32 -16.96
C LYS A 18 16.93 12.67 -17.51
N LYS A 19 16.70 12.91 -18.80
CA LYS A 19 16.99 14.18 -19.48
C LYS A 19 16.20 15.36 -18.89
N ASN A 20 14.92 15.16 -18.57
CA ASN A 20 14.09 16.20 -17.98
C ASN A 20 14.54 16.54 -16.55
N LEU A 21 14.87 15.52 -15.75
CA LEU A 21 15.37 15.71 -14.40
C LEU A 21 16.74 16.38 -14.37
N SER A 22 17.66 16.01 -15.28
CA SER A 22 18.98 16.65 -15.36
C SER A 22 18.91 18.12 -15.79
N LYS A 23 17.92 18.50 -16.60
CA LYS A 23 17.66 19.92 -16.94
C LYS A 23 17.19 20.74 -15.74
N ILE A 24 16.39 20.14 -14.84
CA ILE A 24 15.86 20.83 -13.67
C ILE A 24 16.91 20.93 -12.56
N SER A 25 17.68 19.86 -12.33
CA SER A 25 18.65 19.78 -11.24
C SER A 25 20.02 20.38 -11.59
N SER A 26 20.32 20.60 -12.89
CA SER A 26 21.65 21.02 -13.40
C SER A 26 22.79 20.07 -12.99
N THR A 27 22.47 18.85 -12.56
CA THR A 27 23.41 17.83 -12.12
C THR A 27 23.10 16.49 -12.78
N GLU A 28 24.08 15.59 -12.77
CA GLU A 28 23.84 14.23 -13.27
C GLU A 28 22.89 13.48 -12.33
N VAL A 29 21.80 12.89 -12.89
CA VAL A 29 20.76 12.16 -12.16
C VAL A 29 20.85 10.67 -12.45
N SER A 30 20.92 9.85 -11.40
CA SER A 30 20.78 8.40 -11.48
C SER A 30 19.33 8.01 -11.18
N LEU A 31 18.71 7.20 -12.05
CA LEU A 31 17.35 6.69 -11.90
C LEU A 31 17.37 5.21 -11.59
N ASN A 32 16.70 4.82 -10.50
CA ASN A 32 16.43 3.42 -10.17
C ASN A 32 14.92 3.16 -10.22
N ILE A 33 14.50 2.23 -11.06
CA ILE A 33 13.09 1.89 -11.25
C ILE A 33 12.81 0.53 -10.64
N ILE A 34 11.88 0.47 -9.68
CA ILE A 34 11.46 -0.75 -9.00
C ILE A 34 10.05 -1.09 -9.43
N GLU A 35 9.87 -2.25 -10.04
CA GLU A 35 8.56 -2.75 -10.45
C GLU A 35 7.75 -3.24 -9.24
N ILE A 36 6.51 -2.77 -9.11
CA ILE A 36 5.57 -3.22 -8.09
C ILE A 36 4.70 -4.34 -8.66
N LYS A 37 5.02 -5.60 -8.35
CA LYS A 37 4.31 -6.78 -8.86
C LYS A 37 2.86 -6.90 -8.37
N LYS A 38 2.55 -6.39 -7.16
CA LYS A 38 1.21 -6.47 -6.54
C LYS A 38 0.75 -5.07 -6.11
N PRO A 39 0.16 -4.28 -7.03
CA PRO A 39 -0.23 -2.89 -6.75
C PRO A 39 -1.31 -2.78 -5.65
N GLU A 40 -2.18 -3.78 -5.50
CA GLU A 40 -3.25 -3.75 -4.50
C GLU A 40 -2.76 -4.06 -3.07
N LEU A 41 -1.50 -4.47 -2.90
CA LEU A 41 -0.83 -4.54 -1.59
C LEU A 41 -0.04 -3.28 -1.24
N ASN A 42 0.01 -2.30 -2.16
CA ASN A 42 0.63 -1.02 -1.92
C ASN A 42 -0.43 -0.01 -1.50
N ALA A 43 -0.35 0.49 -0.27
CA ALA A 43 -1.34 1.40 0.29
C ALA A 43 -1.50 2.68 -0.53
N TYR A 44 -0.40 3.23 -1.08
CA TYR A 44 -0.44 4.44 -1.89
C TYR A 44 -1.25 4.26 -3.19
N LEU A 45 -1.00 3.16 -3.92
CA LEU A 45 -1.71 2.88 -5.18
C LEU A 45 -3.20 2.60 -4.95
N VAL A 46 -3.52 1.91 -3.85
CA VAL A 46 -4.91 1.67 -3.45
C VAL A 46 -5.60 2.98 -3.06
N ALA A 47 -4.92 3.87 -2.32
CA ALA A 47 -5.46 5.18 -1.96
C ALA A 47 -5.73 6.05 -3.20
N GLU A 48 -4.83 6.04 -4.16
CA GLU A 48 -5.00 6.75 -5.42
C GLU A 48 -6.16 6.20 -6.25
N ASN A 49 -6.28 4.88 -6.34
CA ASN A 49 -7.39 4.22 -7.04
C ASN A 49 -8.75 4.58 -6.40
N ILE A 50 -8.84 4.55 -5.05
CA ILE A 50 -10.05 4.98 -4.33
C ILE A 50 -10.34 6.46 -4.62
N ALA A 51 -9.34 7.34 -4.53
CA ALA A 51 -9.50 8.75 -4.81
C ALA A 51 -10.04 9.00 -6.22
N GLN A 52 -9.48 8.34 -7.23
CA GLN A 52 -9.95 8.43 -8.61
C GLN A 52 -11.40 7.92 -8.79
N GLN A 53 -11.78 6.86 -8.09
CA GLN A 53 -13.16 6.35 -8.12
C GLN A 53 -14.15 7.32 -7.47
N LEU A 54 -13.75 7.99 -6.38
CA LEU A 54 -14.56 9.01 -5.72
C LEU A 54 -14.77 10.24 -6.62
N VAL A 55 -13.74 10.69 -7.33
CA VAL A 55 -13.83 11.77 -8.32
C VAL A 55 -14.80 11.40 -9.45
N LYS A 56 -14.82 10.13 -9.87
CA LYS A 56 -15.79 9.60 -10.84
C LYS A 56 -17.21 9.39 -10.28
N ARG A 57 -17.49 9.88 -9.06
CA ARG A 57 -18.78 9.77 -8.38
C ARG A 57 -19.28 8.33 -8.15
N ILE A 58 -18.38 7.36 -8.06
CA ILE A 58 -18.74 6.01 -7.66
C ILE A 58 -19.06 6.01 -6.16
N GLY A 59 -20.11 5.31 -5.76
CA GLY A 59 -20.56 5.24 -4.37
C GLY A 59 -19.43 4.79 -3.42
N PHE A 60 -19.14 5.58 -2.40
CA PHE A 60 -18.01 5.40 -1.48
C PHE A 60 -18.02 4.02 -0.76
N ARG A 61 -19.22 3.51 -0.37
CA ARG A 61 -19.35 2.18 0.26
C ARG A 61 -18.94 1.06 -0.70
N LYS A 62 -19.33 1.15 -1.96
CA LYS A 62 -18.96 0.19 -3.01
C LYS A 62 -17.46 0.21 -3.27
N THR A 63 -16.88 1.40 -3.32
CA THR A 63 -15.44 1.61 -3.52
C THR A 63 -14.63 1.02 -2.36
N MET A 64 -15.01 1.31 -1.10
CA MET A 64 -14.35 0.73 0.08
C MET A 64 -14.41 -0.80 0.06
N LYS A 65 -15.60 -1.37 -0.15
CA LYS A 65 -15.79 -2.83 -0.16
C LYS A 65 -14.98 -3.50 -1.26
N ARG A 66 -14.92 -2.91 -2.46
CA ARG A 66 -14.12 -3.44 -3.56
C ARG A 66 -12.62 -3.43 -3.22
N ALA A 67 -12.11 -2.32 -2.67
CA ALA A 67 -10.71 -2.19 -2.29
C ALA A 67 -10.32 -3.19 -1.19
N THR A 68 -11.16 -3.36 -0.15
CA THR A 68 -10.90 -4.33 0.92
C THR A 68 -10.87 -5.76 0.39
N GLN A 69 -11.83 -6.14 -0.44
CA GLN A 69 -11.88 -7.48 -1.02
C GLN A 69 -10.69 -7.77 -1.96
N SER A 70 -10.29 -6.80 -2.80
CA SER A 70 -9.15 -6.97 -3.70
C SER A 70 -7.85 -7.17 -2.93
N ALA A 71 -7.60 -6.37 -1.89
CA ALA A 71 -6.41 -6.50 -1.08
C ALA A 71 -6.34 -7.87 -0.33
N LEU A 72 -7.46 -8.34 0.21
CA LEU A 72 -7.52 -9.65 0.89
C LEU A 72 -7.28 -10.82 -0.08
N ARG A 73 -7.84 -10.76 -1.30
CA ARG A 73 -7.60 -11.79 -2.34
C ARG A 73 -6.13 -11.94 -2.69
N LEU A 74 -5.36 -10.85 -2.67
CA LEU A 74 -3.94 -10.86 -3.00
C LEU A 74 -3.03 -11.18 -1.82
N GLY A 75 -3.61 -11.48 -0.65
CA GLY A 75 -2.90 -11.98 0.50
C GLY A 75 -2.58 -10.95 1.57
N ALA A 76 -3.26 -9.79 1.60
CA ALA A 76 -3.24 -8.93 2.78
C ALA A 76 -3.88 -9.67 3.96
N LYS A 77 -3.27 -9.61 5.15
CA LYS A 77 -3.82 -10.20 6.38
C LYS A 77 -4.90 -9.34 7.00
N GLY A 78 -4.98 -8.10 6.60
CA GLY A 78 -6.02 -7.17 6.99
C GLY A 78 -5.84 -5.81 6.34
N ILE A 79 -6.94 -5.10 6.23
CA ILE A 79 -6.99 -3.76 5.67
C ILE A 79 -7.98 -2.90 6.45
N ARG A 80 -7.64 -1.64 6.64
CA ARG A 80 -8.53 -0.61 7.14
C ARG A 80 -8.54 0.56 6.17
N VAL A 81 -9.72 0.96 5.73
CA VAL A 81 -9.94 2.13 4.87
C VAL A 81 -10.77 3.12 5.65
N CYS A 82 -10.37 4.39 5.65
CA CYS A 82 -11.10 5.47 6.29
C CYS A 82 -11.28 6.61 5.28
N LEU A 83 -12.51 7.04 5.12
CA LEU A 83 -12.91 8.16 4.25
C LEU A 83 -13.51 9.26 5.11
N SER A 84 -13.03 10.48 4.95
CA SER A 84 -13.50 11.65 5.70
C SER A 84 -13.81 12.81 4.76
N GLY A 85 -14.94 13.47 4.98
CA GLY A 85 -15.38 14.61 4.17
C GLY A 85 -16.87 14.57 3.86
N ARG A 86 -17.30 15.30 2.83
CA ARG A 86 -18.69 15.35 2.37
C ARG A 86 -19.03 14.13 1.51
N LEU A 87 -19.19 12.98 2.17
CA LEU A 87 -19.45 11.72 1.50
C LEU A 87 -20.81 11.72 0.81
N ALA A 88 -20.83 11.32 -0.45
CA ALA A 88 -22.03 11.35 -1.32
C ALA A 88 -22.65 12.74 -1.52
N GLY A 89 -21.89 13.81 -1.31
CA GLY A 89 -22.37 15.17 -1.49
C GLY A 89 -23.22 15.76 -0.34
N ASN A 90 -23.26 15.08 0.82
CA ASN A 90 -23.95 15.59 1.99
C ASN A 90 -23.34 16.90 2.47
N GLU A 91 -24.16 17.82 2.99
CA GLU A 91 -23.70 19.09 3.54
C GLU A 91 -22.80 18.91 4.74
N ILE A 92 -23.17 18.00 5.63
CA ILE A 92 -22.41 17.70 6.85
C ILE A 92 -21.32 16.68 6.53
N ALA A 93 -20.07 17.06 6.78
CA ALA A 93 -18.95 16.16 6.66
C ALA A 93 -19.01 15.07 7.73
N ARG A 94 -18.66 13.84 7.35
CA ARG A 94 -18.59 12.72 8.25
C ARG A 94 -17.42 11.81 7.90
N THR A 95 -17.06 10.96 8.85
CA THR A 95 -16.02 9.95 8.66
C THR A 95 -16.66 8.57 8.66
N GLU A 96 -16.41 7.83 7.60
CA GLU A 96 -16.81 6.43 7.46
C GLU A 96 -15.55 5.57 7.33
N TRP A 97 -15.55 4.42 7.98
CA TRP A 97 -14.43 3.49 7.91
C TRP A 97 -14.91 2.06 7.73
N SER A 98 -14.08 1.26 7.07
CA SER A 98 -14.28 -0.18 6.91
C SER A 98 -12.99 -0.90 7.28
N ARG A 99 -13.10 -2.00 8.02
CA ARG A 99 -11.97 -2.85 8.39
C ARG A 99 -12.33 -4.30 8.13
N GLU A 100 -11.44 -5.00 7.46
CA GLU A 100 -11.52 -6.43 7.25
C GLU A 100 -10.19 -7.09 7.61
N GLY A 101 -10.24 -8.20 8.34
CA GLY A 101 -9.07 -8.87 8.88
C GLY A 101 -8.46 -8.17 10.09
N SER A 102 -7.22 -8.50 10.40
CA SER A 102 -6.46 -7.96 11.53
C SER A 102 -5.56 -6.81 11.10
N VAL A 103 -5.61 -5.68 11.82
CA VAL A 103 -4.71 -4.54 11.58
C VAL A 103 -4.08 -4.12 12.93
N PRO A 104 -2.97 -4.76 13.33
CA PRO A 104 -2.33 -4.50 14.62
C PRO A 104 -1.49 -3.23 14.58
N LEU A 105 -2.09 -2.07 14.92
CA LEU A 105 -1.40 -0.77 14.88
C LEU A 105 -0.42 -0.57 16.03
N HIS A 106 -0.53 -1.33 17.14
CA HIS A 106 0.32 -1.20 18.33
C HIS A 106 1.52 -2.16 18.33
N THR A 107 1.67 -3.00 17.30
CA THR A 107 2.72 -4.02 17.25
C THR A 107 3.86 -3.58 16.36
N PHE A 108 5.04 -3.31 16.91
CA PHE A 108 6.23 -2.88 16.14
C PHE A 108 6.68 -3.88 15.07
N ARG A 109 6.49 -5.17 15.30
CA ARG A 109 6.82 -6.23 14.33
C ARG A 109 5.85 -6.33 13.16
N ALA A 110 4.72 -5.62 13.22
CA ALA A 110 3.72 -5.68 12.17
C ALA A 110 4.15 -4.82 10.98
N ASN A 111 4.21 -5.43 9.80
CA ASN A 111 4.41 -4.71 8.55
C ASN A 111 3.08 -4.14 8.10
N VAL A 112 2.82 -2.90 8.50
CA VAL A 112 1.62 -2.15 8.12
C VAL A 112 2.04 -1.04 7.17
N ASP A 113 1.54 -1.12 5.95
CA ASP A 113 1.72 -0.08 4.94
C ASP A 113 0.62 0.97 5.12
N TYR A 114 0.99 2.25 5.13
CA TYR A 114 0.07 3.37 5.31
C TYR A 114 0.17 4.35 4.16
N ALA A 115 -0.98 4.84 3.72
CA ALA A 115 -1.02 5.94 2.77
C ALA A 115 -2.22 6.86 3.02
N GLU A 116 -2.01 8.13 2.70
CA GLU A 116 -3.04 9.16 2.71
C GLU A 116 -3.10 9.83 1.35
N LYS A 117 -4.32 10.07 0.85
CA LYS A 117 -4.56 10.77 -0.40
C LYS A 117 -5.81 11.61 -0.28
N SER A 118 -5.83 12.75 -0.96
CA SER A 118 -7.00 13.60 -1.04
C SER A 118 -7.67 13.46 -2.41
N ALA A 119 -8.98 13.29 -2.42
CA ALA A 119 -9.80 13.28 -3.63
C ALA A 119 -10.55 14.61 -3.75
N LEU A 120 -10.24 15.41 -4.76
CA LEU A 120 -10.97 16.63 -5.06
C LEU A 120 -12.25 16.28 -5.83
N THR A 121 -13.39 16.35 -5.15
CA THR A 121 -14.70 16.14 -5.75
C THR A 121 -15.38 17.49 -6.04
N THR A 122 -16.50 17.46 -6.78
CA THR A 122 -17.30 18.67 -7.06
C THR A 122 -17.83 19.35 -5.81
N TYR A 123 -18.01 18.61 -4.71
CA TYR A 123 -18.57 19.15 -3.47
C TYR A 123 -17.52 19.61 -2.46
N TRP A 124 -16.33 19.08 -2.49
CA TRP A 124 -15.16 19.43 -1.69
C TRP A 124 -14.14 18.30 -1.66
N LEU A 125 -13.11 18.50 -0.87
CA LEU A 125 -12.02 17.54 -0.66
C LEU A 125 -12.49 16.37 0.23
N ILE A 126 -12.22 15.14 -0.19
CA ILE A 126 -12.41 13.93 0.62
C ILE A 126 -11.04 13.34 0.95
N GLY A 127 -10.75 13.20 2.24
CA GLY A 127 -9.55 12.53 2.71
C GLY A 127 -9.72 11.00 2.68
N VAL A 128 -8.74 10.31 2.14
CA VAL A 128 -8.66 8.84 2.06
C VAL A 128 -7.45 8.40 2.86
N LYS A 129 -7.65 7.57 3.89
CA LYS A 129 -6.57 6.98 4.69
C LYS A 129 -6.67 5.46 4.63
N ILE A 130 -5.55 4.80 4.38
CA ILE A 130 -5.51 3.34 4.20
C ILE A 130 -4.38 2.75 5.05
N TRP A 131 -4.66 1.62 5.68
CA TRP A 131 -3.69 0.78 6.38
C TRP A 131 -3.82 -0.63 5.83
N ILE A 132 -2.74 -1.20 5.32
CA ILE A 132 -2.68 -2.57 4.79
C ILE A 132 -1.69 -3.36 5.62
N TYR A 133 -2.18 -4.36 6.32
CA TYR A 133 -1.34 -5.27 7.09
C TYR A 133 -0.88 -6.44 6.21
N LYS A 134 0.42 -6.52 5.97
CA LYS A 134 1.06 -7.56 5.14
C LYS A 134 1.52 -8.78 5.94
N GLY A 135 1.77 -8.62 7.22
CA GLY A 135 2.25 -9.68 8.11
C GLY A 135 3.29 -9.18 9.09
N TYR A 136 3.93 -10.10 9.81
CA TYR A 136 5.03 -9.77 10.72
C TYR A 136 6.37 -9.80 10.00
N ILE A 137 7.24 -8.86 10.32
CA ILE A 137 8.65 -8.90 9.98
C ILE A 137 9.33 -9.72 11.07
N LEU A 138 9.69 -10.96 10.73
CA LEU A 138 10.54 -11.77 11.59
C LEU A 138 11.98 -11.43 11.21
N LEU A 139 12.76 -10.92 12.16
CA LEU A 139 14.21 -10.89 12.02
C LEU A 139 14.63 -12.34 11.86
N LYS A 140 15.21 -12.69 10.71
CA LYS A 140 15.92 -13.97 10.57
C LYS A 140 17.09 -13.92 11.54
N GLY A 141 16.91 -14.49 12.74
CA GLY A 141 18.04 -14.77 13.63
C GLY A 141 19.09 -15.53 12.81
N ASN A 142 20.34 -15.16 12.95
CA ASN A 142 21.43 -15.85 12.31
C ASN A 142 21.28 -17.34 12.59
N ASN A 143 21.13 -18.17 11.55
CA ASN A 143 20.89 -19.61 11.63
C ASN A 143 22.02 -20.39 12.36
N LYS A 144 23.02 -19.70 12.93
CA LYS A 144 24.08 -20.30 13.75
C LYS A 144 23.55 -20.73 15.14
N ASP A 145 22.71 -19.90 15.79
CA ASP A 145 22.24 -20.18 17.16
C ASP A 145 21.23 -21.34 17.20
N ASN A 146 20.46 -21.56 16.13
CA ASN A 146 19.50 -22.67 16.06
C ASN A 146 20.14 -24.06 15.80
N LYS A 147 21.38 -24.12 15.29
CA LYS A 147 22.11 -25.39 15.15
C LYS A 147 22.72 -25.83 16.47
N GLU A 148 23.19 -24.90 17.29
CA GLU A 148 23.78 -25.22 18.60
C GLU A 148 22.72 -25.70 19.60
N ILE A 149 21.52 -25.10 19.60
CA ILE A 149 20.42 -25.53 20.47
C ILE A 149 19.92 -26.94 20.11
N LYS A 150 19.84 -27.28 18.81
CA LYS A 150 19.46 -28.62 18.37
C LYS A 150 20.51 -29.68 18.71
N ASN A 151 21.78 -29.35 18.63
CA ASN A 151 22.86 -30.27 18.97
C ASN A 151 22.98 -30.51 20.49
N ALA A 152 22.68 -29.48 21.31
CA ALA A 152 22.66 -29.62 22.77
C ALA A 152 21.52 -30.49 23.30
N THR A 153 20.37 -30.51 22.61
CA THR A 153 19.19 -31.30 23.00
C THR A 153 19.34 -32.78 22.61
N THR A 154 20.08 -33.06 21.53
CA THR A 154 20.26 -34.45 21.03
C THR A 154 21.29 -35.23 21.88
N ASN A 155 22.20 -34.55 22.57
CA ASN A 155 23.18 -35.18 23.46
C ASN A 155 22.67 -35.51 24.86
N LYS A 156 21.53 -35.00 25.28
CA LYS A 156 20.90 -35.31 26.58
C LYS A 156 20.05 -36.58 26.60
N ASN A 157 19.74 -37.14 25.44
CA ASN A 157 18.94 -38.37 25.33
C ASN A 157 19.76 -39.64 25.03
N LYS A 158 21.08 -39.61 25.29
CA LYS A 158 21.99 -40.77 25.14
C LYS A 158 22.77 -41.02 26.43
N ILE A 159 22.10 -41.06 27.57
CA ILE A 159 22.63 -41.64 28.82
C ILE A 159 21.49 -42.45 29.41
#